data_71bf126aa388ff96f466c5902e5b3c0f
#
_entry.id   71bf126aa388ff96f466c5902e5b3c0f
#
_cell.length_a   1.000
_cell.length_b   1.000
_cell.length_c   1.000
_cell.angle_alpha   90.00
_cell.angle_beta   90.00
_cell.angle_gamma   90.00
#
_symmetry.space_group_name_H-M   'P 1'
#
loop_
_entity.id
_entity.type
_entity.pdbx_description
1 polymer ?
#
loop_
_entity_poly.entity_id
_entity_poly.type
_entity_poly.pdbx_seq_one_letter_code
_entity_poly.pdbx_strand_id
1 'polypeptide(L)'
;MYQRILVPTDGSALSKKAVASAIEQAAATGAELVALYVVPRYPMSYFEGGLAVSNTEIARTEKQWNDKGQAVVDEVQRAARAVGVKAKGVLTRSDLVAESVISAAKKHKCDLIVMASHGRKGIKRVLLGSETQHVLTHSNLPVLVLR
;
A
#
# COMPACT_ATOMS: atom_id res chain seq x y z
N MET A 1 -13.99 15.41 -10.65
CA MET A 1 -13.47 15.48 -9.27
C MET A 1 -13.48 14.09 -8.66
N TYR A 2 -12.42 13.72 -7.96
CA TYR A 2 -12.29 12.37 -7.42
C TYR A 2 -13.18 12.18 -6.19
N GLN A 3 -13.77 11.00 -6.06
CA GLN A 3 -14.67 10.64 -4.96
C GLN A 3 -13.96 9.77 -3.92
N ARG A 4 -13.05 8.91 -4.37
CA ARG A 4 -12.34 8.00 -3.48
C ARG A 4 -10.93 7.71 -4.00
N ILE A 5 -9.95 8.00 -3.16
CA ILE A 5 -8.52 7.90 -3.48
C ILE A 5 -7.93 6.68 -2.79
N LEU A 6 -7.24 5.83 -3.56
CA LEU A 6 -6.43 4.75 -2.99
C LEU A 6 -4.99 5.22 -2.84
N VAL A 7 -4.41 5.03 -1.67
CA VAL A 7 -2.99 5.24 -1.42
C VAL A 7 -2.36 3.97 -0.86
N PRO A 8 -1.60 3.22 -1.67
CA PRO A 8 -0.78 2.15 -1.15
C PRO A 8 0.41 2.73 -0.40
N THR A 9 0.74 2.14 0.73
CA THR A 9 1.87 2.57 1.56
C THR A 9 2.58 1.37 2.17
N ASP A 10 3.91 1.42 2.20
CA ASP A 10 4.75 0.44 2.86
C ASP A 10 5.44 0.99 4.13
N GLY A 11 5.06 2.20 4.53
CA GLY A 11 5.65 2.91 5.67
C GLY A 11 7.00 3.56 5.39
N SER A 12 7.51 3.49 4.15
CA SER A 12 8.76 4.17 3.76
C SER A 12 8.59 5.69 3.73
N ALA A 13 9.71 6.43 3.77
CA ALA A 13 9.71 7.89 3.72
C ALA A 13 9.00 8.43 2.47
N LEU A 14 9.25 7.81 1.30
CA LEU A 14 8.61 8.24 0.06
C LEU A 14 7.12 7.92 0.03
N SER A 15 6.70 6.76 0.55
CA SER A 15 5.28 6.45 0.65
C SER A 15 4.55 7.37 1.62
N LYS A 16 5.22 7.86 2.66
CA LYS A 16 4.65 8.89 3.57
C LYS A 16 4.39 10.20 2.84
N LYS A 17 5.24 10.58 1.87
CA LYS A 17 4.96 11.74 1.00
C LYS A 17 3.73 11.51 0.14
N ALA A 18 3.59 10.32 -0.41
CA ALA A 18 2.40 9.95 -1.18
C ALA A 18 1.13 10.01 -0.32
N VAL A 19 1.20 9.51 0.91
CA VAL A 19 0.10 9.59 1.89
C VAL A 19 -0.27 11.05 2.17
N ALA A 20 0.70 11.91 2.45
CA ALA A 20 0.44 13.34 2.70
C ALA A 20 -0.24 14.00 1.51
N SER A 21 0.23 13.75 0.29
CA SER A 21 -0.37 14.27 -0.94
C SER A 21 -1.80 13.74 -1.14
N ALA A 22 -2.04 12.47 -0.88
CA ALA A 22 -3.38 11.87 -0.98
C ALA A 22 -4.36 12.50 0.02
N ILE A 23 -3.91 12.76 1.24
CA ILE A 23 -4.72 13.43 2.26
C ILE A 23 -5.05 14.88 1.85
N GLU A 24 -4.07 15.62 1.33
CA GLU A 24 -4.30 16.97 0.80
C GLU A 24 -5.31 16.97 -0.34
N GLN A 25 -5.17 16.07 -1.30
CA GLN A 25 -6.11 15.92 -2.41
C GLN A 25 -7.52 15.60 -1.90
N ALA A 26 -7.64 14.66 -0.97
CA ALA A 26 -8.91 14.27 -0.39
C ALA A 26 -9.56 15.44 0.37
N ALA A 27 -8.79 16.18 1.16
CA ALA A 27 -9.28 17.34 1.90
C ALA A 27 -9.78 18.44 0.95
N ALA A 28 -9.04 18.69 -0.14
CA ALA A 28 -9.39 19.72 -1.11
C ALA A 28 -10.63 19.38 -1.95
N THR A 29 -10.89 18.10 -2.19
CA THR A 29 -11.97 17.66 -3.10
C THR A 29 -13.18 17.03 -2.38
N GLY A 30 -13.09 16.82 -1.08
CA GLY A 30 -14.12 16.10 -0.32
C GLY A 30 -14.12 14.59 -0.57
N ALA A 31 -13.03 14.04 -1.14
CA ALA A 31 -12.89 12.61 -1.41
C ALA A 31 -12.67 11.80 -0.13
N GLU A 32 -13.06 10.53 -0.16
CA GLU A 32 -12.68 9.56 0.86
C GLU A 32 -11.29 8.98 0.54
N LEU A 33 -10.60 8.49 1.56
CA LEU A 33 -9.28 7.88 1.41
C LEU A 33 -9.31 6.40 1.79
N VAL A 34 -8.68 5.57 0.97
CA VAL A 34 -8.43 4.16 1.29
C VAL A 34 -6.91 3.95 1.34
N ALA A 35 -6.39 3.67 2.52
CA ALA A 35 -4.98 3.34 2.72
C ALA A 35 -4.80 1.83 2.63
N LEU A 36 -3.92 1.38 1.74
CA LEU A 36 -3.64 -0.04 1.53
C LEU A 36 -2.23 -0.39 1.96
N TYR A 37 -2.10 -1.40 2.81
CA TYR A 37 -0.82 -2.03 3.12
C TYR A 37 -0.85 -3.48 2.62
N VAL A 38 0.13 -3.86 1.80
CA VAL A 38 0.26 -5.24 1.30
C VAL A 38 1.25 -5.98 2.19
N VAL A 39 0.75 -6.95 2.94
CA VAL A 39 1.55 -7.80 3.82
C VAL A 39 2.13 -8.93 2.98
N PRO A 40 3.45 -9.15 3.00
CA PRO A 40 4.03 -10.27 2.24
C PRO A 40 3.59 -11.62 2.81
N ARG A 41 3.61 -12.63 1.97
CA ARG A 41 3.43 -14.02 2.41
C ARG A 41 4.73 -14.55 2.99
N TYR A 42 4.63 -15.45 3.96
CA TYR A 42 5.80 -16.13 4.47
C TYR A 42 6.43 -16.96 3.34
N PRO A 43 7.74 -16.81 3.06
CA PRO A 43 8.38 -17.56 1.99
C PRO A 43 8.42 -19.05 2.34
N MET A 44 7.86 -19.88 1.45
CA MET A 44 7.92 -21.35 1.55
C MET A 44 9.09 -21.83 0.71
N SER A 45 10.18 -22.26 1.36
CA SER A 45 11.28 -22.86 0.67
C SER A 45 11.11 -24.38 0.60
N TYR A 46 10.91 -24.91 -0.59
CA TYR A 46 10.81 -26.35 -0.83
C TYR A 46 12.18 -27.05 -0.94
N PHE A 47 13.26 -26.29 -1.01
CA PHE A 47 14.58 -26.80 -1.37
C PHE A 47 15.62 -26.85 -0.27
N GLU A 48 15.38 -26.21 0.85
CA GLU A 48 16.30 -26.27 1.96
C GLU A 48 16.01 -27.52 2.80
N GLY A 49 16.67 -28.60 2.45
CA GLY A 49 16.56 -29.86 3.15
C GLY A 49 16.86 -29.73 4.63
N GLY A 50 15.87 -29.91 5.46
CA GLY A 50 16.08 -30.38 6.79
C GLY A 50 15.70 -29.52 7.98
N LEU A 51 15.29 -28.28 7.84
CA LEU A 51 14.72 -27.55 8.97
C LEU A 51 13.38 -26.93 8.58
N ALA A 52 12.34 -27.73 8.73
CA ALA A 52 10.97 -27.22 8.62
C ALA A 52 10.76 -26.16 9.72
N VAL A 53 10.55 -24.93 9.31
CA VAL A 53 10.09 -23.88 10.23
C VAL A 53 8.75 -24.30 10.80
N SER A 54 8.59 -24.28 12.11
CA SER A 54 7.33 -24.70 12.73
C SER A 54 6.18 -23.80 12.32
N ASN A 55 4.96 -24.36 12.23
CA ASN A 55 3.76 -23.59 11.95
C ASN A 55 3.56 -22.47 12.98
N THR A 56 4.00 -22.66 14.22
CA THR A 56 3.94 -21.66 15.28
C THR A 56 4.84 -20.46 14.98
N GLU A 57 6.05 -20.69 14.46
CA GLU A 57 6.97 -19.61 14.09
C GLU A 57 6.49 -18.85 12.86
N ILE A 58 5.95 -19.55 11.88
CA ILE A 58 5.33 -18.92 10.69
C ILE A 58 4.19 -18.01 11.12
N ALA A 59 3.27 -18.52 11.97
CA ALA A 59 2.15 -17.75 12.46
C ALA A 59 2.58 -16.51 13.27
N ARG A 60 3.64 -16.66 14.08
CA ARG A 60 4.20 -15.54 14.85
C ARG A 60 4.76 -14.46 13.94
N THR A 61 5.53 -14.84 12.93
CA THR A 61 6.12 -13.92 11.96
C THR A 61 5.04 -13.20 11.15
N GLU A 62 4.06 -13.94 10.65
CA GLU A 62 2.94 -13.36 9.90
C GLU A 62 2.13 -12.39 10.74
N LYS A 63 1.94 -12.70 12.03
CA LYS A 63 1.28 -11.80 12.98
C LYS A 63 2.06 -10.51 13.17
N GLN A 64 3.38 -10.58 13.31
CA GLN A 64 4.24 -9.40 13.43
C GLN A 64 4.13 -8.49 12.19
N TRP A 65 4.16 -9.08 11.00
CA TRP A 65 4.01 -8.33 9.75
C TRP A 65 2.63 -7.69 9.61
N ASN A 66 1.60 -8.41 10.04
CA ASN A 66 0.24 -7.91 10.06
C ASN A 66 0.08 -6.74 11.03
N ASP A 67 0.61 -6.87 12.24
CA ASP A 67 0.58 -5.82 13.26
C ASP A 67 1.31 -4.56 12.79
N LYS A 68 2.44 -4.74 12.10
CA LYS A 68 3.18 -3.63 11.50
C LYS A 68 2.35 -2.92 10.42
N GLY A 69 1.74 -3.67 9.54
CA GLY A 69 0.87 -3.12 8.48
C GLY A 69 -0.33 -2.39 9.07
N GLN A 70 -0.94 -2.95 10.11
CA GLN A 70 -2.06 -2.33 10.81
C GLN A 70 -1.66 -1.00 11.44
N ALA A 71 -0.48 -0.93 12.07
CA ALA A 71 0.03 0.31 12.65
C ALA A 71 0.23 1.40 11.58
N VAL A 72 0.72 1.02 10.40
CA VAL A 72 0.92 1.94 9.28
C VAL A 72 -0.41 2.52 8.80
N VAL A 73 -1.41 1.68 8.55
CA VAL A 73 -2.72 2.18 8.06
C VAL A 73 -3.48 2.95 9.15
N ASP A 74 -3.32 2.57 10.42
CA ASP A 74 -3.92 3.31 11.54
C ASP A 74 -3.35 4.74 11.64
N GLU A 75 -2.06 4.91 11.41
CA GLU A 75 -1.42 6.23 11.36
C GLU A 75 -1.98 7.08 10.23
N VAL A 76 -2.17 6.50 9.05
CA VAL A 76 -2.81 7.21 7.91
C VAL A 76 -4.23 7.63 8.25
N GLN A 77 -5.01 6.74 8.85
CA GLN A 77 -6.38 7.07 9.27
C GLN A 77 -6.42 8.23 10.27
N ARG A 78 -5.53 8.23 11.25
CA ARG A 78 -5.44 9.33 12.23
C ARG A 78 -5.10 10.66 11.57
N ALA A 79 -4.10 10.65 10.68
CA ALA A 79 -3.68 11.86 9.97
C ALA A 79 -4.79 12.41 9.08
N ALA A 80 -5.51 11.54 8.38
CA ALA A 80 -6.63 11.93 7.52
C ALA A 80 -7.79 12.52 8.33
N ARG A 81 -8.17 11.85 9.42
CA ARG A 81 -9.26 12.32 10.30
C ARG A 81 -8.95 13.66 10.95
N ALA A 82 -7.69 13.91 11.27
CA ALA A 82 -7.27 15.19 11.87
C ALA A 82 -7.55 16.40 10.98
N VAL A 83 -7.68 16.19 9.66
CA VAL A 83 -8.03 17.25 8.69
C VAL A 83 -9.43 17.04 8.08
N GLY A 84 -10.27 16.24 8.73
CA GLY A 84 -11.67 16.04 8.32
C GLY A 84 -11.88 15.09 7.15
N VAL A 85 -10.87 14.29 6.77
CA VAL A 85 -10.97 13.31 5.68
C VAL A 85 -11.42 11.97 6.24
N LYS A 86 -12.48 11.41 5.64
CA LYS A 86 -12.94 10.06 5.95
C LYS A 86 -11.95 9.06 5.35
N ALA A 87 -11.36 8.20 6.18
CA ALA A 87 -10.33 7.26 5.76
C ALA A 87 -10.59 5.85 6.28
N LYS A 88 -10.24 4.87 5.45
CA LYS A 88 -10.32 3.45 5.75
C LYS A 88 -8.96 2.81 5.55
N GLY A 89 -8.53 1.97 6.49
CA GLY A 89 -7.31 1.16 6.36
C GLY A 89 -7.64 -0.25 5.88
N VAL A 90 -6.86 -0.75 4.93
CA VAL A 90 -7.03 -2.08 4.35
C VAL A 90 -5.69 -2.81 4.35
N LEU A 91 -5.68 -4.04 4.84
CA LEU A 91 -4.55 -4.95 4.73
C LEU A 91 -4.89 -6.06 3.75
N THR A 92 -3.95 -6.37 2.88
CA THR A 92 -4.05 -7.51 1.96
C THR A 92 -2.76 -8.31 2.05
N ARG A 93 -2.85 -9.62 2.14
CA ARG A 93 -1.68 -10.49 2.13
C ARG A 93 -1.44 -11.01 0.74
N SER A 94 -0.30 -10.64 0.13
CA SER A 94 0.07 -11.06 -1.20
C SER A 94 1.55 -10.76 -1.47
N ASP A 95 2.16 -11.51 -2.38
CA ASP A 95 3.49 -11.21 -2.91
C ASP A 95 3.41 -10.35 -4.18
N LEU A 96 2.19 -10.12 -4.68
CA LEU A 96 1.93 -9.37 -5.91
C LEU A 96 1.38 -7.99 -5.55
N VAL A 97 2.28 -7.05 -5.25
CA VAL A 97 1.93 -5.72 -4.75
C VAL A 97 1.10 -4.93 -5.76
N ALA A 98 1.55 -4.82 -7.00
CA ALA A 98 0.84 -4.03 -8.02
C ALA A 98 -0.57 -4.56 -8.30
N GLU A 99 -0.72 -5.87 -8.40
CA GLU A 99 -2.03 -6.51 -8.61
C GLU A 99 -2.94 -6.30 -7.41
N SER A 100 -2.39 -6.32 -6.20
CA SER A 100 -3.14 -6.02 -4.97
C SER A 100 -3.63 -4.57 -4.95
N VAL A 101 -2.82 -3.64 -5.42
CA VAL A 101 -3.20 -2.22 -5.56
C VAL A 101 -4.37 -2.07 -6.53
N ILE A 102 -4.26 -2.66 -7.70
CA ILE A 102 -5.31 -2.60 -8.74
C ILE A 102 -6.61 -3.26 -8.25
N SER A 103 -6.50 -4.43 -7.63
CA SER A 103 -7.65 -5.15 -7.08
C SER A 103 -8.34 -4.37 -5.97
N ALA A 104 -7.58 -3.77 -5.05
CA ALA A 104 -8.12 -2.96 -3.98
C ALA A 104 -8.82 -1.70 -4.50
N ALA A 105 -8.24 -1.04 -5.50
CA ALA A 105 -8.85 0.13 -6.13
C ALA A 105 -10.22 -0.23 -6.74
N LYS A 106 -10.31 -1.36 -7.42
CA LYS A 106 -11.56 -1.87 -8.00
C LYS A 106 -12.56 -2.26 -6.91
N LYS A 107 -12.12 -3.05 -5.93
CA LYS A 107 -12.97 -3.53 -4.83
C LYS A 107 -13.59 -2.38 -4.03
N HIS A 108 -12.82 -1.37 -3.74
CA HIS A 108 -13.25 -0.21 -2.96
C HIS A 108 -13.78 0.94 -3.81
N LYS A 109 -13.93 0.73 -5.12
CA LYS A 109 -14.49 1.72 -6.07
C LYS A 109 -13.74 3.05 -6.02
N CYS A 110 -12.41 2.98 -5.98
CA CYS A 110 -11.56 4.16 -6.06
C CYS A 110 -11.47 4.66 -7.49
N ASP A 111 -11.31 5.97 -7.64
CA ASP A 111 -11.22 6.64 -8.95
C ASP A 111 -9.91 7.40 -9.17
N LEU A 112 -9.01 7.33 -8.19
CA LEU A 112 -7.63 7.82 -8.27
C LEU A 112 -6.73 6.92 -7.43
N ILE A 113 -5.53 6.64 -7.93
CA ILE A 113 -4.45 6.01 -7.16
C ILE A 113 -3.36 7.05 -6.96
N VAL A 114 -2.90 7.24 -5.72
CA VAL A 114 -1.75 8.09 -5.39
C VAL A 114 -0.69 7.19 -4.79
N MET A 115 0.48 7.12 -5.42
CA MET A 115 1.53 6.22 -4.97
C MET A 115 2.93 6.81 -5.15
N ALA A 116 3.88 6.26 -4.40
CA ALA A 116 5.29 6.61 -4.53
C ALA A 116 5.88 6.01 -5.81
N SER A 117 6.89 6.66 -6.37
CA SER A 117 7.59 6.16 -7.57
C SER A 117 8.36 4.86 -7.31
N HIS A 118 8.73 4.58 -6.05
CA HIS A 118 9.35 3.33 -5.62
C HIS A 118 9.05 3.06 -4.15
N GLY A 119 9.23 1.81 -3.71
CA GLY A 119 9.10 1.42 -2.31
C GLY A 119 10.44 1.28 -1.61
N ARG A 120 10.48 0.52 -0.50
CA ARG A 120 11.68 0.28 0.32
C ARG A 120 12.85 -0.31 -0.44
N LYS A 121 12.58 -1.14 -1.43
CA LYS A 121 13.59 -1.83 -2.25
C LYS A 121 14.01 -1.01 -3.47
N GLY A 122 13.50 0.21 -3.60
CA GLY A 122 13.79 1.06 -4.75
C GLY A 122 15.21 1.61 -4.73
N ILE A 123 15.86 1.59 -5.88
CA ILE A 123 17.16 2.22 -6.09
C ILE A 123 16.91 3.70 -6.40
N LYS A 124 17.59 4.61 -5.69
CA LYS A 124 17.41 6.07 -5.82
C LYS A 124 17.56 6.63 -7.24
N ARG A 125 18.20 5.88 -8.14
CA ARG A 125 18.45 6.29 -9.53
C ARG A 125 17.46 5.75 -10.53
N VAL A 126 16.53 4.89 -10.10
CA VAL A 126 15.48 4.36 -10.99
C VAL A 126 14.38 5.40 -11.06
N LEU A 127 14.07 5.84 -12.25
CA LEU A 127 13.03 6.86 -12.49
C LEU A 127 11.66 6.36 -12.03
N LEU A 128 11.42 5.05 -12.11
CA LEU A 128 10.13 4.47 -11.75
C LEU A 128 10.34 3.01 -11.30
N GLY A 129 9.84 2.66 -10.12
CA GLY A 129 9.88 1.29 -9.61
C GLY A 129 9.01 0.33 -10.41
N SER A 130 9.35 -0.96 -10.37
CA SER A 130 8.63 -2.00 -11.13
C SER A 130 7.15 -2.09 -10.77
N GLU A 131 6.81 -1.95 -9.49
CA GLU A 131 5.43 -1.99 -9.02
C GLU A 131 4.63 -0.79 -9.54
N THR A 132 5.22 0.39 -9.51
CA THR A 132 4.59 1.61 -10.04
C THR A 132 4.38 1.52 -11.54
N GLN A 133 5.36 1.01 -12.28
CA GLN A 133 5.24 0.76 -13.72
C GLN A 133 4.09 -0.22 -14.02
N HIS A 134 3.99 -1.29 -13.24
CA HIS A 134 2.93 -2.29 -13.41
C HIS A 134 1.54 -1.67 -13.19
N VAL A 135 1.38 -0.88 -12.13
CA VAL A 135 0.11 -0.18 -11.87
C VAL A 135 -0.25 0.77 -13.00
N LEU A 136 0.71 1.58 -13.46
CA LEU A 136 0.50 2.50 -14.58
C LEU A 136 0.09 1.79 -15.88
N THR A 137 0.69 0.62 -16.14
CA THR A 137 0.44 -0.13 -17.38
C THR A 137 -0.89 -0.87 -17.36
N HIS A 138 -1.29 -1.41 -16.20
CA HIS A 138 -2.42 -2.34 -16.11
C HIS A 138 -3.66 -1.77 -15.43
N SER A 139 -3.56 -0.61 -14.77
CA SER A 139 -4.73 0.05 -14.20
C SER A 139 -5.40 0.95 -15.25
N ASN A 140 -6.71 1.01 -15.22
CA ASN A 140 -7.51 1.95 -16.03
C ASN A 140 -7.77 3.27 -15.31
N LEU A 141 -7.26 3.41 -14.08
CA LEU A 141 -7.48 4.60 -13.27
C LEU A 141 -6.34 5.62 -13.46
N PRO A 142 -6.63 6.92 -13.28
CA PRO A 142 -5.57 7.91 -13.12
C PRO A 142 -4.65 7.55 -11.97
N VAL A 143 -3.36 7.76 -12.15
CA VAL A 143 -2.34 7.49 -11.13
C VAL A 143 -1.49 8.74 -10.95
N LEU A 144 -1.46 9.26 -9.73
CA LEU A 144 -0.55 10.34 -9.34
C LEU A 144 0.68 9.70 -8.68
N VAL A 145 1.84 9.95 -9.26
CA VAL A 145 3.11 9.36 -8.80
C VAL A 145 3.95 10.43 -8.12
N LEU A 146 4.35 10.19 -6.87
CA LEU A 146 5.23 11.06 -6.09
C LEU A 146 6.67 10.56 -6.17
N ARG A 147 7.59 11.47 -6.42
CA ARG A 147 9.04 11.20 -6.45
C ARG A 147 9.71 11.58 -5.15
#